data_f4b6f677a4dce474ea9b3536be33e7a1
#
_entry.id   f4b6f677a4dce474ea9b3536be33e7a1
#
_cell.length_a   1.000
_cell.length_b   1.000
_cell.length_c   1.000
_cell.angle_alpha   90.00
_cell.angle_beta   90.00
_cell.angle_gamma   90.00
#
_symmetry.space_group_name_H-M   'P 1'
#
loop_
_entity.id
_entity.type
_entity.pdbx_description
1 polymer ?
#
loop_
_entity_poly.entity_id
_entity_poly.type
_entity_poly.pdbx_seq_one_letter_code
_entity_poly.pdbx_strand_id
1 'polypeptide(L)'
;MGVIVDSGDWRFEESPVDGQKFDLERLTEVASKEGILMFMNESTNCESAGTHTHTEFDIQYSIGQVMDKFSNSRVILSCFSSQVHRLQLILEEAHKHGRKVAFAGFSMIQNLEVALRSGTIKIPKDTIMKMEDIVKLPDNQIAVVCTGSQGEFNAVLNRMATGAHKYMKIKGSDVVVFSSNPIPGNEKSVVRTVDGLMREGSDVIQNGKTHLTGIGPLHLSGHGYYDDHVKLINALNPTYYMPIHGEFHMLVHNARLAEKECGIPRKNIFVCDAGDIIEIDIERQAKKAGRIHVGGVMYDDTGAVVSEVVLKDRIHMSQEGMFVVVLTVQRGTGRLLTSPDIISRGFIYLRDSEELMNMIRQYLKQKAARSFSGKYDLDVIKKEIKDEITHILYDQTRRTPIVIPVINEVGGLKSVKSEGTPTHSAVKSPARGKKPTSGESKMTLPTAPRRRFPQRQVPDTEANDTKARERQNARPY
;
A
#
# COMPACT_ATOMS: atom_id res chain seq x y z
N MET A 1 -8.98 17.36 34.79
CA MET A 1 -8.59 17.12 33.39
C MET A 1 -9.08 18.29 32.53
N GLY A 2 -8.65 18.44 31.29
CA GLY A 2 -9.10 19.46 30.34
C GLY A 2 -9.70 18.82 29.09
N VAL A 3 -10.34 19.63 28.26
CA VAL A 3 -10.87 19.16 26.96
C VAL A 3 -9.74 19.01 25.97
N ILE A 4 -9.67 17.86 25.31
CA ILE A 4 -8.78 17.59 24.18
C ILE A 4 -9.67 17.41 22.94
N VAL A 5 -9.35 18.11 21.88
CA VAL A 5 -10.04 18.03 20.60
C VAL A 5 -9.13 17.38 19.57
N ASP A 6 -9.62 16.36 18.89
CA ASP A 6 -9.00 15.77 17.69
C ASP A 6 -9.91 16.13 16.51
N SER A 7 -9.33 16.77 15.49
CA SER A 7 -10.13 17.22 14.34
C SER A 7 -10.64 16.08 13.47
N GLY A 8 -9.93 14.95 13.43
CA GLY A 8 -10.04 14.05 12.29
C GLY A 8 -9.77 14.80 10.98
N ASP A 9 -10.15 14.21 9.86
CA ASP A 9 -10.14 14.88 8.55
C ASP A 9 -11.38 15.80 8.47
N TRP A 10 -11.18 17.05 8.09
CA TRP A 10 -12.30 18.01 8.09
C TRP A 10 -12.13 19.09 7.02
N ARG A 11 -13.25 19.65 6.59
CA ARG A 11 -13.31 20.91 5.83
C ARG A 11 -14.58 21.68 6.19
N PHE A 12 -14.59 22.97 5.96
CA PHE A 12 -15.82 23.73 5.91
C PHE A 12 -16.52 23.51 4.57
N GLU A 13 -17.81 23.16 4.60
CA GLU A 13 -18.66 23.00 3.42
C GLU A 13 -19.91 23.84 3.63
N GLU A 14 -20.08 24.88 2.81
CA GLU A 14 -21.22 25.82 2.95
C GLU A 14 -22.53 25.21 2.44
N SER A 15 -22.45 24.29 1.49
CA SER A 15 -23.61 23.62 0.89
C SER A 15 -23.42 22.10 0.87
N PRO A 16 -23.41 21.44 2.04
CA PRO A 16 -23.23 20.01 2.11
C PRO A 16 -24.43 19.26 1.51
N VAL A 17 -24.17 18.13 0.84
CA VAL A 17 -25.18 17.34 0.12
C VAL A 17 -26.29 16.81 1.07
N ASP A 18 -25.95 16.52 2.31
CA ASP A 18 -26.87 16.05 3.35
C ASP A 18 -27.52 17.19 4.14
N GLY A 19 -27.18 18.45 3.85
CA GLY A 19 -27.65 19.64 4.56
C GLY A 19 -27.00 19.87 5.94
N GLN A 20 -26.07 19.02 6.37
CA GLN A 20 -25.40 19.14 7.68
C GLN A 20 -24.06 19.86 7.56
N LYS A 21 -24.06 21.14 7.94
CA LYS A 21 -22.84 21.95 8.00
C LYS A 21 -21.92 21.51 9.13
N PHE A 22 -20.63 21.85 9.01
CA PHE A 22 -19.68 21.74 10.10
C PHE A 22 -20.15 22.57 11.31
N ASP A 23 -20.32 21.94 12.46
CA ASP A 23 -20.88 22.56 13.66
C ASP A 23 -19.83 23.37 14.44
N LEU A 24 -19.35 24.45 13.80
CA LEU A 24 -18.38 25.36 14.40
C LEU A 24 -18.96 26.09 15.63
N GLU A 25 -20.28 26.40 15.62
CA GLU A 25 -20.94 27.08 16.72
C GLU A 25 -20.87 26.24 18.00
N ARG A 26 -21.19 24.96 17.91
CA ARG A 26 -21.13 24.04 19.05
C ARG A 26 -19.70 23.87 19.57
N LEU A 27 -18.70 23.75 18.67
CA LEU A 27 -17.31 23.68 19.07
C LEU A 27 -16.85 24.96 19.78
N THR A 28 -17.24 26.13 19.27
CA THR A 28 -16.92 27.43 19.90
C THR A 28 -17.61 27.57 21.25
N GLU A 29 -18.83 27.09 21.40
CA GLU A 29 -19.55 27.05 22.69
C GLU A 29 -18.77 26.19 23.71
N VAL A 30 -18.37 24.99 23.35
CA VAL A 30 -17.55 24.12 24.23
C VAL A 30 -16.23 24.79 24.58
N ALA A 31 -15.53 25.37 23.60
CA ALA A 31 -14.27 26.06 23.83
C ALA A 31 -14.39 27.23 24.80
N SER A 32 -15.47 28.02 24.68
CA SER A 32 -15.71 29.18 25.58
C SER A 32 -16.11 28.78 27.00
N LYS A 33 -16.83 27.66 27.17
CA LYS A 33 -17.30 27.20 28.49
C LYS A 33 -16.26 26.41 29.26
N GLU A 34 -15.54 25.53 28.60
CA GLU A 34 -14.67 24.54 29.23
C GLU A 34 -13.17 24.83 29.01
N GLY A 35 -12.85 25.62 27.99
CA GLY A 35 -11.49 25.83 27.50
C GLY A 35 -10.94 24.59 26.80
N ILE A 36 -10.12 24.77 25.77
CA ILE A 36 -9.46 23.68 25.08
C ILE A 36 -8.01 23.55 25.60
N LEU A 37 -7.72 22.42 26.25
CA LEU A 37 -6.40 22.13 26.75
C LEU A 37 -5.42 21.80 25.61
N MET A 38 -5.84 20.94 24.69
CA MET A 38 -5.05 20.57 23.52
C MET A 38 -5.93 20.41 22.30
N PHE A 39 -5.50 20.95 21.18
CA PHE A 39 -6.10 20.74 19.88
C PHE A 39 -5.12 19.99 18.96
N MET A 40 -5.49 18.79 18.60
CA MET A 40 -4.81 17.95 17.60
C MET A 40 -5.50 18.18 16.25
N ASN A 41 -4.82 18.82 15.31
CA ASN A 41 -5.41 19.28 14.07
C ASN A 41 -4.69 18.69 12.86
N GLU A 42 -5.45 18.18 11.89
CA GLU A 42 -4.88 17.68 10.63
C GLU A 42 -4.08 18.77 9.89
N SER A 43 -3.21 18.37 8.96
CA SER A 43 -2.27 19.28 8.29
C SER A 43 -2.22 19.14 6.77
N THR A 44 -3.06 18.28 6.18
CA THR A 44 -2.92 17.85 4.78
C THR A 44 -2.88 19.00 3.76
N ASN A 45 -3.74 20.00 3.90
CA ASN A 45 -3.82 21.15 2.98
C ASN A 45 -3.46 22.49 3.64
N CYS A 46 -2.82 22.49 4.79
CA CYS A 46 -2.47 23.74 5.49
C CYS A 46 -1.56 24.69 4.69
N GLU A 47 -0.92 24.18 3.63
CA GLU A 47 -0.09 24.98 2.70
C GLU A 47 -0.87 25.57 1.52
N SER A 48 -2.12 25.15 1.31
CA SER A 48 -2.98 25.62 0.24
C SER A 48 -3.64 26.94 0.63
N ALA A 49 -3.32 28.01 -0.06
CA ALA A 49 -3.82 29.36 0.26
C ALA A 49 -5.35 29.46 0.12
N GLY A 50 -5.96 30.29 0.94
CA GLY A 50 -7.40 30.60 0.91
C GLY A 50 -8.26 29.54 1.58
N THR A 51 -9.50 29.45 1.11
CA THR A 51 -10.53 28.51 1.50
C THR A 51 -11.03 27.72 0.29
N HIS A 52 -11.86 26.70 0.49
CA HIS A 52 -12.55 26.04 -0.60
C HIS A 52 -13.51 27.01 -1.31
N THR A 53 -13.39 27.08 -2.65
CA THR A 53 -14.25 27.95 -3.49
C THR A 53 -15.35 27.18 -4.20
N HIS A 54 -15.31 25.86 -4.18
CA HIS A 54 -16.27 24.98 -4.84
C HIS A 54 -16.95 24.03 -3.85
N THR A 55 -18.14 23.59 -4.21
CA THR A 55 -18.98 22.67 -3.46
C THR A 55 -19.11 21.32 -4.19
N GLU A 56 -19.66 20.30 -3.54
CA GLU A 56 -20.00 19.04 -4.21
C GLU A 56 -21.04 19.23 -5.34
N PHE A 57 -21.89 20.24 -5.28
CA PHE A 57 -22.84 20.57 -6.36
C PHE A 57 -22.14 21.12 -7.60
N ASP A 58 -21.00 21.81 -7.46
CA ASP A 58 -20.19 22.20 -8.62
C ASP A 58 -19.60 20.99 -9.32
N ILE A 59 -19.23 19.95 -8.56
CA ILE A 59 -18.80 18.66 -9.12
C ILE A 59 -19.95 17.97 -9.83
N GLN A 60 -21.16 17.96 -9.25
CA GLN A 60 -22.36 17.43 -9.88
C GLN A 60 -22.60 18.10 -11.25
N TYR A 61 -22.57 19.42 -11.27
CA TYR A 61 -22.70 20.19 -12.50
C TYR A 61 -21.64 19.82 -13.55
N SER A 62 -20.39 19.67 -13.13
CA SER A 62 -19.28 19.27 -14.01
C SER A 62 -19.47 17.86 -14.57
N ILE A 63 -20.00 16.93 -13.77
CA ILE A 63 -20.35 15.58 -14.22
C ILE A 63 -21.47 15.63 -15.26
N GLY A 64 -22.46 16.49 -15.05
CA GLY A 64 -23.51 16.79 -16.04
C GLY A 64 -22.94 17.28 -17.36
N GLN A 65 -22.02 18.26 -17.32
CA GLN A 65 -21.32 18.77 -18.49
C GLN A 65 -20.55 17.67 -19.26
N VAL A 66 -19.96 16.70 -18.53
CA VAL A 66 -19.32 15.53 -19.18
C VAL A 66 -20.36 14.71 -19.93
N MET A 67 -21.50 14.41 -19.27
CA MET A 67 -22.56 13.59 -19.87
C MET A 67 -23.20 14.23 -21.07
N ASP A 68 -23.35 15.56 -21.07
CA ASP A 68 -23.85 16.34 -22.20
C ASP A 68 -22.84 16.36 -23.37
N LYS A 69 -21.59 16.71 -23.09
CA LYS A 69 -20.54 16.82 -24.10
C LYS A 69 -20.26 15.49 -24.80
N PHE A 70 -20.33 14.40 -24.05
CA PHE A 70 -20.07 13.05 -24.52
C PHE A 70 -21.36 12.20 -24.52
N SER A 71 -22.42 12.79 -25.03
CA SER A 71 -23.77 12.19 -25.02
C SER A 71 -23.85 10.84 -25.72
N ASN A 72 -22.97 10.53 -26.70
CA ASN A 72 -22.94 9.29 -27.44
C ASN A 72 -21.93 8.25 -26.89
N SER A 73 -21.15 8.61 -25.87
CA SER A 73 -20.07 7.78 -25.32
C SER A 73 -20.51 7.05 -24.06
N ARG A 74 -19.82 5.93 -23.73
CA ARG A 74 -19.86 5.42 -22.36
C ARG A 74 -19.07 6.36 -21.47
N VAL A 75 -19.61 6.67 -20.29
CA VAL A 75 -18.94 7.51 -19.28
C VAL A 75 -18.47 6.63 -18.14
N ILE A 76 -17.16 6.58 -17.91
CA ILE A 76 -16.53 5.80 -16.85
C ILE A 76 -15.95 6.78 -15.82
N LEU A 77 -16.51 6.81 -14.61
CA LEU A 77 -16.07 7.70 -13.52
C LEU A 77 -15.27 6.91 -12.49
N SER A 78 -14.08 7.39 -12.20
CA SER A 78 -13.26 6.82 -11.14
C SER A 78 -13.15 7.81 -9.98
N CYS A 79 -13.56 7.38 -8.78
CA CYS A 79 -13.53 8.17 -7.55
C CYS A 79 -13.18 7.30 -6.34
N PHE A 80 -12.99 7.92 -5.18
CA PHE A 80 -12.84 7.19 -3.92
C PHE A 80 -14.16 6.54 -3.52
N SER A 81 -14.10 5.28 -3.13
CA SER A 81 -15.29 4.52 -2.69
C SER A 81 -15.90 5.04 -1.40
N SER A 82 -15.16 5.82 -0.62
CA SER A 82 -15.60 6.46 0.62
C SER A 82 -16.38 7.76 0.40
N GLN A 83 -16.35 8.34 -0.81
CA GLN A 83 -17.07 9.58 -1.13
C GLN A 83 -18.56 9.30 -1.41
N VAL A 84 -19.30 8.91 -0.37
CA VAL A 84 -20.69 8.47 -0.47
C VAL A 84 -21.60 9.53 -1.10
N HIS A 85 -21.47 10.79 -0.71
CA HIS A 85 -22.24 11.90 -1.29
C HIS A 85 -21.96 12.07 -2.79
N ARG A 86 -20.72 11.89 -3.23
CA ARG A 86 -20.35 11.91 -4.64
C ARG A 86 -21.07 10.82 -5.44
N LEU A 87 -21.21 9.60 -4.85
CA LEU A 87 -21.96 8.52 -5.48
C LEU A 87 -23.43 8.88 -5.65
N GLN A 88 -24.05 9.56 -4.68
CA GLN A 88 -25.42 10.08 -4.79
C GLN A 88 -25.54 11.03 -5.99
N LEU A 89 -24.66 12.04 -6.07
CA LEU A 89 -24.69 13.05 -7.13
C LEU A 89 -24.46 12.45 -8.52
N ILE A 90 -23.55 11.46 -8.64
CA ILE A 90 -23.34 10.74 -9.89
C ILE A 90 -24.59 9.96 -10.32
N LEU A 91 -25.30 9.30 -9.38
CA LEU A 91 -26.52 8.57 -9.66
C LEU A 91 -27.64 9.52 -10.15
N GLU A 92 -27.79 10.67 -9.55
CA GLU A 92 -28.76 11.67 -9.93
C GLU A 92 -28.48 12.23 -11.33
N GLU A 93 -27.23 12.60 -11.61
CA GLU A 93 -26.86 13.10 -12.94
C GLU A 93 -27.02 12.02 -14.02
N ALA A 94 -26.58 10.80 -13.76
CA ALA A 94 -26.77 9.70 -14.69
C ALA A 94 -28.26 9.46 -15.01
N HIS A 95 -29.12 9.52 -13.97
CA HIS A 95 -30.55 9.38 -14.13
C HIS A 95 -31.16 10.50 -14.99
N LYS A 96 -30.81 11.77 -14.75
CA LYS A 96 -31.24 12.93 -15.54
C LYS A 96 -30.87 12.79 -17.02
N HIS A 97 -29.71 12.18 -17.32
CA HIS A 97 -29.21 11.94 -18.69
C HIS A 97 -29.65 10.59 -19.28
N GLY A 98 -30.62 9.89 -18.63
CA GLY A 98 -31.15 8.62 -19.11
C GLY A 98 -30.15 7.47 -19.11
N ARG A 99 -29.07 7.56 -18.34
CA ARG A 99 -28.02 6.55 -18.24
C ARG A 99 -28.29 5.57 -17.09
N LYS A 100 -28.00 4.30 -17.32
CA LYS A 100 -27.90 3.29 -16.28
C LYS A 100 -26.49 3.33 -15.68
N VAL A 101 -26.38 3.01 -14.38
CA VAL A 101 -25.12 3.04 -13.65
C VAL A 101 -24.73 1.65 -13.15
N ALA A 102 -23.53 1.21 -13.48
CA ALA A 102 -22.93 0.03 -12.85
C ALA A 102 -21.78 0.43 -11.94
N PHE A 103 -21.69 -0.21 -10.79
CA PHE A 103 -20.58 -0.04 -9.85
C PHE A 103 -19.60 -1.20 -9.98
N ALA A 104 -18.30 -0.88 -10.00
CA ALA A 104 -17.24 -1.86 -10.16
C ALA A 104 -16.09 -1.63 -9.16
N GLY A 105 -15.70 -2.71 -8.50
CA GLY A 105 -14.70 -2.70 -7.42
C GLY A 105 -15.31 -3.13 -6.10
N PHE A 106 -14.57 -3.98 -5.37
CA PHE A 106 -15.07 -4.59 -4.14
C PHE A 106 -15.47 -3.53 -3.09
N SER A 107 -14.56 -2.62 -2.76
CA SER A 107 -14.83 -1.55 -1.80
C SER A 107 -15.94 -0.59 -2.28
N MET A 108 -16.02 -0.33 -3.58
CA MET A 108 -17.07 0.52 -4.15
C MET A 108 -18.47 -0.09 -3.93
N ILE A 109 -18.61 -1.38 -4.19
CA ILE A 109 -19.88 -2.10 -4.01
C ILE A 109 -20.23 -2.22 -2.54
N GLN A 110 -19.27 -2.54 -1.67
CA GLN A 110 -19.51 -2.61 -0.21
C GLN A 110 -19.96 -1.27 0.38
N ASN A 111 -19.27 -0.18 0.05
CA ASN A 111 -19.62 1.14 0.56
C ASN A 111 -21.01 1.60 0.04
N LEU A 112 -21.31 1.30 -1.21
CA LEU A 112 -22.64 1.54 -1.77
C LEU A 112 -23.73 0.77 -1.00
N GLU A 113 -23.51 -0.52 -0.74
CA GLU A 113 -24.45 -1.35 0.02
C GLU A 113 -24.69 -0.82 1.44
N VAL A 114 -23.61 -0.40 2.13
CA VAL A 114 -23.72 0.20 3.48
C VAL A 114 -24.49 1.52 3.42
N ALA A 115 -24.17 2.39 2.46
CA ALA A 115 -24.84 3.67 2.29
C ALA A 115 -26.33 3.54 1.93
N LEU A 116 -26.70 2.50 1.18
CA LEU A 116 -28.10 2.18 0.89
C LEU A 116 -28.85 1.69 2.13
N ARG A 117 -28.21 0.81 2.93
CA ARG A 117 -28.83 0.29 4.17
C ARG A 117 -29.00 1.39 5.23
N SER A 118 -28.05 2.33 5.32
CA SER A 118 -28.16 3.48 6.23
C SER A 118 -29.14 4.55 5.76
N GLY A 119 -29.59 4.48 4.49
CA GLY A 119 -30.42 5.51 3.88
C GLY A 119 -29.67 6.78 3.48
N THR A 120 -28.34 6.78 3.54
CA THR A 120 -27.50 7.91 3.14
C THR A 120 -27.55 8.15 1.64
N ILE A 121 -27.67 7.08 0.83
CA ILE A 121 -27.89 7.16 -0.62
C ILE A 121 -29.33 6.76 -0.95
N LYS A 122 -29.95 7.55 -1.82
CA LYS A 122 -31.26 7.27 -2.43
C LYS A 122 -31.08 7.00 -3.91
N ILE A 123 -31.45 5.81 -4.36
CA ILE A 123 -31.34 5.45 -5.78
C ILE A 123 -32.57 5.94 -6.53
N PRO A 124 -32.40 6.76 -7.59
CA PRO A 124 -33.48 6.99 -8.55
C PRO A 124 -33.93 5.67 -9.17
N LYS A 125 -35.25 5.52 -9.36
CA LYS A 125 -35.85 4.27 -9.85
C LYS A 125 -35.14 3.77 -11.13
N ASP A 126 -34.86 2.47 -11.18
CA ASP A 126 -34.30 1.79 -12.35
C ASP A 126 -32.94 2.33 -12.85
N THR A 127 -32.16 3.01 -11.98
CA THR A 127 -30.86 3.60 -12.39
C THR A 127 -29.71 2.61 -12.29
N ILE A 128 -29.66 1.78 -11.27
CA ILE A 128 -28.53 0.82 -11.06
C ILE A 128 -28.76 -0.47 -11.83
N MET A 129 -27.70 -0.96 -12.47
CA MET A 129 -27.66 -2.21 -13.21
C MET A 129 -26.36 -2.99 -12.93
N LYS A 130 -26.41 -4.31 -13.02
CA LYS A 130 -25.22 -5.15 -12.90
C LYS A 130 -24.27 -4.93 -14.07
N MET A 131 -22.95 -5.07 -13.81
CA MET A 131 -21.91 -4.86 -14.82
C MET A 131 -22.04 -5.79 -16.04
N GLU A 132 -22.50 -7.01 -15.84
CA GLU A 132 -22.73 -8.01 -16.91
C GLU A 132 -23.91 -7.70 -17.82
N ASP A 133 -24.84 -6.87 -17.35
CA ASP A 133 -26.04 -6.49 -18.11
C ASP A 133 -25.89 -5.10 -18.74
N ILE A 134 -25.25 -4.15 -18.05
CA ILE A 134 -25.08 -2.79 -18.56
C ILE A 134 -24.27 -2.75 -19.85
N VAL A 135 -23.27 -3.65 -20.01
CA VAL A 135 -22.43 -3.72 -21.22
C VAL A 135 -23.20 -4.12 -22.50
N LYS A 136 -24.45 -4.54 -22.35
CA LYS A 136 -25.36 -4.91 -23.48
C LYS A 136 -26.15 -3.70 -23.98
N LEU A 137 -26.16 -2.60 -23.23
CA LEU A 137 -26.87 -1.37 -23.60
C LEU A 137 -26.09 -0.56 -24.66
N PRO A 138 -26.76 0.34 -25.37
CA PRO A 138 -26.12 1.34 -26.20
C PRO A 138 -25.17 2.23 -25.36
N ASP A 139 -24.06 2.67 -25.93
CA ASP A 139 -23.00 3.43 -25.23
C ASP A 139 -23.54 4.69 -24.54
N ASN A 140 -24.44 5.41 -25.16
CA ASN A 140 -25.08 6.62 -24.64
C ASN A 140 -25.97 6.38 -23.39
N GLN A 141 -26.26 5.14 -23.06
CA GLN A 141 -27.03 4.75 -21.88
C GLN A 141 -26.18 4.20 -20.75
N ILE A 142 -24.86 4.17 -20.90
CA ILE A 142 -23.93 3.55 -19.94
C ILE A 142 -23.18 4.61 -19.15
N ALA A 143 -23.22 4.48 -17.82
CA ALA A 143 -22.27 5.09 -16.90
C ALA A 143 -21.70 4.00 -15.98
N VAL A 144 -20.40 4.04 -15.71
CA VAL A 144 -19.73 3.09 -14.81
C VAL A 144 -18.99 3.88 -13.75
N VAL A 145 -19.21 3.52 -12.49
CA VAL A 145 -18.48 4.09 -11.35
C VAL A 145 -17.53 3.02 -10.80
N CYS A 146 -16.24 3.31 -10.74
CA CYS A 146 -15.25 2.31 -10.42
C CYS A 146 -14.11 2.82 -9.52
N THR A 147 -13.41 1.88 -8.90
CA THR A 147 -12.14 2.14 -8.18
C THR A 147 -10.97 2.20 -9.16
N GLY A 148 -9.83 2.75 -8.69
CA GLY A 148 -8.59 2.81 -9.46
C GLY A 148 -8.14 4.21 -9.82
N SER A 149 -8.73 5.23 -9.21
CA SER A 149 -8.35 6.63 -9.42
C SER A 149 -6.92 6.95 -8.92
N GLN A 150 -6.31 6.07 -8.13
CA GLN A 150 -4.93 6.19 -7.63
C GLN A 150 -3.93 5.33 -8.41
N GLY A 151 -4.38 4.67 -9.48
CA GLY A 151 -3.52 3.84 -10.32
C GLY A 151 -3.07 2.52 -9.68
N GLU A 152 -3.82 2.01 -8.71
CA GLU A 152 -3.52 0.75 -8.03
C GLU A 152 -3.56 -0.42 -9.02
N PHE A 153 -2.55 -1.28 -8.97
CA PHE A 153 -2.33 -2.34 -9.96
C PHE A 153 -3.55 -3.26 -10.17
N ASN A 154 -4.22 -3.66 -9.09
CA ASN A 154 -5.37 -4.57 -9.15
C ASN A 154 -6.73 -3.85 -9.22
N ALA A 155 -6.75 -2.52 -9.25
CA ALA A 155 -8.00 -1.77 -9.30
C ALA A 155 -8.72 -1.95 -10.64
N VAL A 156 -10.02 -1.68 -10.60
CA VAL A 156 -10.90 -1.91 -11.75
C VAL A 156 -10.46 -1.10 -12.97
N LEU A 157 -10.18 0.20 -12.79
CA LEU A 157 -9.80 1.08 -13.89
C LEU A 157 -8.51 0.62 -14.58
N ASN A 158 -7.48 0.22 -13.79
CA ASN A 158 -6.23 -0.29 -14.35
C ASN A 158 -6.45 -1.63 -15.10
N ARG A 159 -7.32 -2.50 -14.59
CA ARG A 159 -7.69 -3.74 -15.29
C ARG A 159 -8.48 -3.48 -16.59
N MET A 160 -9.28 -2.42 -16.64
CA MET A 160 -9.93 -1.98 -17.88
C MET A 160 -8.89 -1.42 -18.87
N ALA A 161 -7.96 -0.58 -18.42
CA ALA A 161 -6.89 0.00 -19.22
C ALA A 161 -5.92 -1.04 -19.81
N THR A 162 -5.75 -2.18 -19.14
CA THR A 162 -4.89 -3.31 -19.61
C THR A 162 -5.65 -4.42 -20.31
N GLY A 163 -6.97 -4.27 -20.51
CA GLY A 163 -7.83 -5.29 -21.11
C GLY A 163 -8.08 -6.53 -20.24
N ALA A 164 -7.67 -6.50 -18.96
CA ALA A 164 -7.81 -7.62 -18.02
C ALA A 164 -9.16 -7.66 -17.28
N HIS A 165 -10.05 -6.67 -17.49
CA HIS A 165 -11.35 -6.66 -16.84
C HIS A 165 -12.32 -7.63 -17.50
N LYS A 166 -13.06 -8.41 -16.68
CA LYS A 166 -13.89 -9.54 -17.14
C LYS A 166 -15.00 -9.14 -18.11
N TYR A 167 -15.66 -8.01 -17.88
CA TYR A 167 -16.88 -7.64 -18.61
C TYR A 167 -16.68 -6.45 -19.55
N MET A 168 -15.74 -5.55 -19.28
CA MET A 168 -15.58 -4.31 -20.02
C MET A 168 -14.14 -4.11 -20.48
N LYS A 169 -13.96 -3.83 -21.76
CA LYS A 169 -12.72 -3.32 -22.34
C LYS A 169 -12.92 -1.87 -22.74
N ILE A 170 -11.90 -1.06 -22.59
CA ILE A 170 -11.88 0.32 -23.08
C ILE A 170 -11.91 0.32 -24.59
N LYS A 171 -12.59 1.30 -25.16
CA LYS A 171 -12.64 1.55 -26.61
C LYS A 171 -12.52 3.05 -26.89
N GLY A 172 -12.14 3.40 -28.13
CA GLY A 172 -11.84 4.77 -28.52
C GLY A 172 -13.00 5.78 -28.39
N SER A 173 -14.24 5.27 -28.23
CA SER A 173 -15.41 6.13 -28.00
C SER A 173 -15.71 6.37 -26.52
N ASP A 174 -14.92 5.79 -25.59
CA ASP A 174 -15.17 5.95 -24.15
C ASP A 174 -14.62 7.27 -23.62
N VAL A 175 -15.26 7.77 -22.57
CA VAL A 175 -14.77 8.89 -21.77
C VAL A 175 -14.52 8.42 -20.35
N VAL A 176 -13.30 8.59 -19.89
CA VAL A 176 -12.89 8.23 -18.53
C VAL A 176 -12.64 9.49 -17.71
N VAL A 177 -13.34 9.61 -16.59
CA VAL A 177 -13.29 10.77 -15.71
C VAL A 177 -12.60 10.39 -14.40
N PHE A 178 -11.54 11.10 -14.07
CA PHE A 178 -10.89 11.02 -12.77
C PHE A 178 -11.50 12.06 -11.83
N SER A 179 -12.46 11.64 -11.01
CA SER A 179 -13.08 12.46 -9.97
C SER A 179 -12.29 12.36 -8.66
N SER A 180 -10.98 12.54 -8.76
CA SER A 180 -10.01 12.50 -7.65
C SER A 180 -8.73 13.20 -8.05
N ASN A 181 -7.94 13.62 -7.05
CA ASN A 181 -6.53 13.99 -7.25
C ASN A 181 -5.63 12.82 -6.85
N PRO A 182 -4.43 12.69 -7.45
CA PRO A 182 -3.43 11.76 -6.97
C PRO A 182 -3.05 12.06 -5.51
N ILE A 183 -3.03 11.04 -4.67
CA ILE A 183 -2.42 11.13 -3.34
C ILE A 183 -0.90 11.21 -3.54
N PRO A 184 -0.17 12.03 -2.76
CA PRO A 184 1.29 12.11 -2.84
C PRO A 184 1.95 10.73 -2.88
N GLY A 185 2.82 10.51 -3.88
CA GLY A 185 3.47 9.22 -4.15
C GLY A 185 2.77 8.33 -5.19
N ASN A 186 1.51 8.57 -5.52
CA ASN A 186 0.76 7.80 -6.52
C ASN A 186 0.80 8.40 -7.94
N GLU A 187 1.42 9.56 -8.15
CA GLU A 187 1.39 10.31 -9.40
C GLU A 187 1.84 9.46 -10.59
N LYS A 188 2.94 8.72 -10.44
CA LYS A 188 3.46 7.84 -11.51
C LYS A 188 2.50 6.70 -11.85
N SER A 189 1.80 6.16 -10.88
CA SER A 189 0.83 5.09 -11.08
C SER A 189 -0.42 5.61 -11.80
N VAL A 190 -0.90 6.79 -11.40
CA VAL A 190 -2.01 7.48 -12.06
C VAL A 190 -1.66 7.80 -13.52
N VAL A 191 -0.48 8.38 -13.78
CA VAL A 191 -0.01 8.68 -15.14
C VAL A 191 0.02 7.41 -16.01
N ARG A 192 0.54 6.30 -15.50
CA ARG A 192 0.56 5.02 -16.23
C ARG A 192 -0.85 4.54 -16.60
N THR A 193 -1.81 4.69 -15.68
CA THR A 193 -3.21 4.31 -15.94
C THR A 193 -3.82 5.22 -17.00
N VAL A 194 -3.61 6.53 -16.92
CA VAL A 194 -4.06 7.50 -17.92
C VAL A 194 -3.47 7.19 -19.30
N ASP A 195 -2.15 6.96 -19.36
CA ASP A 195 -1.47 6.59 -20.62
C ASP A 195 -2.03 5.29 -21.21
N GLY A 196 -2.32 4.30 -20.37
CA GLY A 196 -2.95 3.05 -20.79
C GLY A 196 -4.33 3.27 -21.43
N LEU A 197 -5.18 4.06 -20.77
CA LEU A 197 -6.50 4.40 -21.27
C LEU A 197 -6.43 5.16 -22.59
N MET A 198 -5.55 6.17 -22.70
CA MET A 198 -5.39 6.96 -23.93
C MET A 198 -4.79 6.15 -25.09
N ARG A 199 -3.95 5.14 -24.81
CA ARG A 199 -3.47 4.20 -25.85
C ARG A 199 -4.58 3.35 -26.44
N GLU A 200 -5.61 3.03 -25.66
CA GLU A 200 -6.83 2.38 -26.17
C GLU A 200 -7.76 3.35 -26.92
N GLY A 201 -7.38 4.62 -27.01
CA GLY A 201 -8.08 5.67 -27.79
C GLY A 201 -9.14 6.43 -27.00
N SER A 202 -9.35 6.15 -25.69
CA SER A 202 -10.37 6.85 -24.92
C SER A 202 -9.99 8.28 -24.59
N ASP A 203 -10.99 9.15 -24.45
CA ASP A 203 -10.83 10.48 -23.87
C ASP A 203 -10.67 10.35 -22.33
N VAL A 204 -9.67 11.05 -21.78
CA VAL A 204 -9.42 11.06 -20.33
C VAL A 204 -9.52 12.48 -19.78
N ILE A 205 -10.45 12.68 -18.83
CA ILE A 205 -10.69 13.97 -18.17
C ILE A 205 -10.22 13.88 -16.73
N GLN A 206 -9.27 14.75 -16.36
CA GLN A 206 -8.69 14.79 -15.01
C GLN A 206 -9.06 16.12 -14.32
N ASN A 207 -9.26 16.05 -13.00
CA ASN A 207 -9.39 17.26 -12.20
C ASN A 207 -8.17 18.17 -12.36
N GLY A 208 -8.37 19.48 -12.29
CA GLY A 208 -7.31 20.49 -12.45
C GLY A 208 -6.83 20.73 -13.90
N LYS A 209 -7.29 19.96 -14.89
CA LYS A 209 -7.00 20.15 -16.32
C LYS A 209 -8.19 20.72 -17.10
N THR A 210 -8.98 21.54 -16.43
CA THR A 210 -10.22 22.12 -16.97
C THR A 210 -9.99 23.01 -18.21
N HIS A 211 -8.82 23.63 -18.31
CA HIS A 211 -8.42 24.44 -19.48
C HIS A 211 -8.34 23.62 -20.79
N LEU A 212 -8.15 22.30 -20.72
CA LEU A 212 -8.13 21.44 -21.90
C LEU A 212 -9.54 21.03 -22.35
N THR A 213 -10.49 20.95 -21.42
CA THR A 213 -11.82 20.39 -21.68
C THR A 213 -12.95 21.40 -21.60
N GLY A 214 -12.74 22.53 -20.91
CA GLY A 214 -13.78 23.51 -20.56
C GLY A 214 -14.76 23.01 -19.51
N ILE A 215 -14.49 21.82 -18.90
CA ILE A 215 -15.33 21.24 -17.85
C ILE A 215 -14.83 21.72 -16.50
N GLY A 216 -15.73 22.06 -15.59
CA GLY A 216 -15.43 22.58 -14.25
C GLY A 216 -14.71 21.59 -13.32
N PRO A 217 -14.63 21.86 -12.02
CA PRO A 217 -13.94 21.00 -11.07
C PRO A 217 -14.61 19.63 -11.00
N LEU A 218 -13.78 18.59 -10.92
CA LEU A 218 -14.22 17.17 -10.84
C LEU A 218 -13.94 16.54 -9.49
N HIS A 219 -13.19 17.23 -8.63
CA HIS A 219 -12.84 16.76 -7.30
C HIS A 219 -12.60 17.94 -6.35
N LEU A 220 -13.01 17.78 -5.13
CA LEU A 220 -12.68 18.64 -4.00
C LEU A 220 -11.91 17.83 -2.97
N SER A 221 -10.93 18.46 -2.34
CA SER A 221 -10.26 17.87 -1.19
C SER A 221 -11.22 17.76 0.00
N GLY A 222 -11.06 16.73 0.80
CA GLY A 222 -11.77 16.58 2.08
C GLY A 222 -11.12 17.31 3.26
N HIS A 223 -10.05 18.09 3.00
CA HIS A 223 -9.20 18.71 4.01
C HIS A 223 -9.26 20.23 3.93
N GLY A 224 -9.31 20.92 5.09
CA GLY A 224 -9.32 22.38 5.17
C GLY A 224 -8.06 23.01 4.55
N TYR A 225 -8.22 24.22 4.00
CA TYR A 225 -7.11 25.02 3.47
C TYR A 225 -6.55 25.97 4.53
N TYR A 226 -5.56 26.76 4.18
CA TYR A 226 -4.85 27.65 5.09
C TYR A 226 -5.79 28.51 5.97
N ASP A 227 -6.70 29.23 5.36
CA ASP A 227 -7.61 30.13 6.08
C ASP A 227 -8.68 29.39 6.89
N ASP A 228 -9.05 28.17 6.46
CA ASP A 228 -9.93 27.28 7.24
C ASP A 228 -9.25 26.86 8.54
N HIS A 229 -7.95 26.49 8.49
CA HIS A 229 -7.17 26.19 9.69
C HIS A 229 -7.07 27.38 10.63
N VAL A 230 -6.76 28.59 10.11
CA VAL A 230 -6.72 29.82 10.91
C VAL A 230 -8.06 30.06 11.61
N LYS A 231 -9.17 29.94 10.86
CA LYS A 231 -10.53 30.11 11.40
C LYS A 231 -10.83 29.13 12.52
N LEU A 232 -10.53 27.85 12.34
CA LEU A 232 -10.82 26.81 13.33
C LEU A 232 -9.93 26.94 14.57
N ILE A 233 -8.64 27.18 14.41
CA ILE A 233 -7.71 27.36 15.54
C ILE A 233 -8.12 28.56 16.39
N ASN A 234 -8.45 29.69 15.76
CA ASN A 234 -8.90 30.88 16.47
C ASN A 234 -10.23 30.68 17.19
N ALA A 235 -11.18 29.93 16.60
CA ALA A 235 -12.44 29.60 17.24
C ALA A 235 -12.28 28.73 18.50
N LEU A 236 -11.31 27.81 18.49
CA LEU A 236 -11.03 26.92 19.61
C LEU A 236 -10.07 27.51 20.65
N ASN A 237 -9.18 28.41 20.24
CA ASN A 237 -8.16 29.07 21.07
C ASN A 237 -7.49 28.13 22.10
N PRO A 238 -6.83 27.06 21.66
CA PRO A 238 -6.31 26.01 22.54
C PRO A 238 -5.09 26.46 23.34
N THR A 239 -4.90 25.92 24.55
CA THR A 239 -3.69 26.11 25.32
C THR A 239 -2.48 25.48 24.65
N TYR A 240 -2.62 24.24 24.17
CA TYR A 240 -1.61 23.48 23.44
C TYR A 240 -2.12 23.09 22.06
N TYR A 241 -1.21 23.08 21.10
CA TYR A 241 -1.49 22.75 19.72
C TYR A 241 -0.60 21.63 19.22
N MET A 242 -1.17 20.64 18.54
CA MET A 242 -0.42 19.54 17.96
C MET A 242 -0.89 19.29 16.53
N PRO A 243 -0.13 19.69 15.50
CA PRO A 243 -0.42 19.33 14.13
C PRO A 243 -0.25 17.81 13.97
N ILE A 244 -1.24 17.18 13.36
CA ILE A 244 -1.29 15.73 13.06
C ILE A 244 -1.66 15.51 11.59
N HIS A 245 -1.72 14.28 11.14
CA HIS A 245 -2.24 13.86 9.83
C HIS A 245 -1.66 14.66 8.65
N GLY A 246 -0.51 14.25 8.16
CA GLY A 246 0.20 14.87 7.04
C GLY A 246 1.67 14.45 7.00
N GLU A 247 2.35 14.81 5.92
CA GLU A 247 3.80 14.68 5.83
C GLU A 247 4.47 15.62 6.85
N PHE A 248 5.68 15.29 7.30
CA PHE A 248 6.35 16.06 8.36
C PHE A 248 6.49 17.56 8.03
N HIS A 249 6.73 17.94 6.77
CA HIS A 249 6.77 19.34 6.35
C HIS A 249 5.42 20.04 6.53
N MET A 250 4.30 19.35 6.27
CA MET A 250 2.95 19.88 6.49
C MET A 250 2.71 20.14 8.00
N LEU A 251 3.13 19.21 8.87
CA LEU A 251 3.06 19.42 10.33
C LEU A 251 3.83 20.66 10.78
N VAL A 252 5.03 20.85 10.21
CA VAL A 252 5.86 22.04 10.49
C VAL A 252 5.20 23.33 10.01
N HIS A 253 4.60 23.31 8.82
CA HIS A 253 3.93 24.49 8.26
C HIS A 253 2.66 24.82 9.04
N ASN A 254 1.86 23.82 9.45
CA ASN A 254 0.69 24.01 10.28
C ASN A 254 1.06 24.54 11.69
N ALA A 255 2.17 24.07 12.26
CA ALA A 255 2.71 24.62 13.52
C ALA A 255 3.09 26.11 13.37
N ARG A 256 3.71 26.48 12.24
CA ARG A 256 4.07 27.90 11.95
C ARG A 256 2.84 28.76 11.73
N LEU A 257 1.82 28.23 11.07
CA LEU A 257 0.53 28.90 10.92
C LEU A 257 -0.09 29.17 12.28
N ALA A 258 -0.18 28.18 13.17
CA ALA A 258 -0.73 28.33 14.51
C ALA A 258 0.05 29.37 15.35
N GLU A 259 1.37 29.43 15.23
CA GLU A 259 2.22 30.41 15.90
C GLU A 259 2.00 31.83 15.37
N LYS A 260 2.06 32.01 14.03
CA LYS A 260 2.10 33.34 13.41
C LYS A 260 0.72 33.98 13.28
N GLU A 261 -0.28 33.21 12.85
CA GLU A 261 -1.61 33.73 12.52
C GLU A 261 -2.57 33.63 13.72
N CYS A 262 -2.37 32.62 14.58
CA CYS A 262 -3.28 32.39 15.73
C CYS A 262 -2.64 32.74 17.07
N GLY A 263 -1.38 33.16 17.09
CA GLY A 263 -0.71 33.64 18.32
C GLY A 263 -0.40 32.58 19.37
N ILE A 264 -0.46 31.29 19.02
CA ILE A 264 -0.13 30.23 19.97
C ILE A 264 1.40 30.24 20.24
N PRO A 265 1.83 30.35 21.51
CA PRO A 265 3.26 30.40 21.82
C PRO A 265 3.99 29.15 21.34
N ARG A 266 5.14 29.31 20.71
CA ARG A 266 5.93 28.18 20.14
C ARG A 266 6.18 27.04 21.13
N LYS A 267 6.39 27.36 22.41
CA LYS A 267 6.59 26.38 23.50
C LYS A 267 5.36 25.51 23.76
N ASN A 268 4.18 25.94 23.31
CA ASN A 268 2.91 25.23 23.47
C ASN A 268 2.54 24.43 22.19
N ILE A 269 3.39 24.41 21.17
CA ILE A 269 3.16 23.71 19.92
C ILE A 269 4.07 22.49 19.84
N PHE A 270 3.46 21.32 19.68
CA PHE A 270 4.15 20.03 19.63
C PHE A 270 4.11 19.45 18.20
N VAL A 271 5.21 19.59 17.46
CA VAL A 271 5.40 18.85 16.20
C VAL A 271 6.00 17.50 16.54
N CYS A 272 5.28 16.43 16.28
CA CYS A 272 5.60 15.09 16.71
C CYS A 272 5.79 14.16 15.52
N ASP A 273 6.76 13.25 15.64
CA ASP A 273 6.84 12.05 14.79
C ASP A 273 5.97 10.93 15.39
N ALA A 274 5.65 9.94 14.56
CA ALA A 274 5.02 8.73 15.05
C ALA A 274 5.86 8.08 16.16
N GLY A 275 5.20 7.77 17.29
CA GLY A 275 5.85 7.21 18.48
C GLY A 275 6.27 8.22 19.54
N ASP A 276 6.32 9.52 19.24
CA ASP A 276 6.56 10.53 20.27
C ASP A 276 5.43 10.52 21.32
N ILE A 277 5.80 10.63 22.59
CA ILE A 277 4.84 10.64 23.72
C ILE A 277 4.74 12.07 24.24
N ILE A 278 3.51 12.58 24.28
CA ILE A 278 3.19 13.83 24.96
C ILE A 278 2.52 13.49 26.30
N GLU A 279 3.10 13.96 27.38
CA GLU A 279 2.57 13.83 28.72
C GLU A 279 1.98 15.17 29.16
N ILE A 280 0.75 15.13 29.68
CA ILE A 280 0.10 16.28 30.32
C ILE A 280 -0.13 15.93 31.78
N ASP A 281 0.43 16.69 32.70
CA ASP A 281 0.32 16.46 34.14
C ASP A 281 -1.00 17.00 34.71
N ILE A 282 -1.17 16.84 36.03
CA ILE A 282 -2.36 17.30 36.76
C ILE A 282 -2.46 18.84 36.83
N GLU A 283 -1.33 19.53 36.76
CA GLU A 283 -1.22 20.98 36.65
C GLU A 283 -1.44 21.51 35.23
N ARG A 284 -1.84 20.59 34.30
CA ARG A 284 -2.06 20.87 32.87
C ARG A 284 -0.79 21.33 32.12
N GLN A 285 0.41 20.93 32.62
CA GLN A 285 1.65 21.21 31.88
C GLN A 285 1.92 20.07 30.88
N ALA A 286 2.13 20.42 29.61
CA ALA A 286 2.42 19.46 28.56
C ALA A 286 3.90 19.46 28.20
N LYS A 287 4.47 18.27 27.99
CA LYS A 287 5.86 18.07 27.56
C LYS A 287 6.01 16.82 26.70
N LYS A 288 7.07 16.78 25.88
CA LYS A 288 7.52 15.51 25.28
C LYS A 288 8.16 14.65 26.38
N ALA A 289 7.59 13.46 26.63
CA ALA A 289 8.00 12.57 27.72
C ALA A 289 8.88 11.40 27.26
N GLY A 290 8.99 11.17 25.95
CA GLY A 290 9.79 10.09 25.40
C GLY A 290 9.30 9.65 24.03
N ARG A 291 9.73 8.45 23.61
CA ARG A 291 9.34 7.84 22.35
C ARG A 291 9.22 6.33 22.47
N ILE A 292 8.16 5.77 21.93
CA ILE A 292 8.05 4.32 21.72
C ILE A 292 8.54 3.98 20.32
N HIS A 293 9.04 2.76 20.16
CA HIS A 293 9.39 2.27 18.83
C HIS A 293 8.10 2.02 18.04
N VAL A 294 7.98 2.67 16.89
CA VAL A 294 6.92 2.46 15.93
C VAL A 294 7.53 2.05 14.60
N GLY A 295 6.91 1.12 13.92
CA GLY A 295 7.36 0.63 12.62
C GLY A 295 6.26 -0.18 11.95
N GLY A 296 6.32 -0.28 10.62
CA GLY A 296 5.44 -1.14 9.87
C GLY A 296 5.73 -2.61 10.17
N VAL A 297 4.71 -3.37 10.53
CA VAL A 297 4.80 -4.83 10.58
C VAL A 297 4.33 -5.36 9.24
N MET A 298 5.25 -5.96 8.49
CA MET A 298 4.95 -6.54 7.19
C MET A 298 4.52 -7.99 7.33
N TYR A 299 3.47 -8.35 6.64
CA TYR A 299 2.96 -9.71 6.56
C TYR A 299 3.08 -10.23 5.13
N ASP A 300 3.37 -11.51 4.97
CA ASP A 300 3.30 -12.19 3.68
C ASP A 300 1.86 -12.64 3.37
N ASP A 301 1.67 -13.25 2.20
CA ASP A 301 0.35 -13.73 1.74
C ASP A 301 -0.23 -14.83 2.64
N THR A 302 0.57 -15.43 3.50
CA THR A 302 0.14 -16.43 4.49
C THR A 302 -0.24 -15.81 5.83
N GLY A 303 -0.02 -14.51 6.02
CA GLY A 303 -0.22 -13.78 7.28
C GLY A 303 0.95 -13.93 8.26
N ALA A 304 2.09 -14.47 7.82
CA ALA A 304 3.29 -14.53 8.64
C ALA A 304 4.07 -13.21 8.64
N VAL A 305 4.58 -12.80 9.79
CA VAL A 305 5.39 -11.59 9.93
C VAL A 305 6.71 -11.75 9.16
N VAL A 306 6.98 -10.82 8.25
CA VAL A 306 8.26 -10.75 7.52
C VAL A 306 9.22 -9.85 8.30
N SER A 307 10.37 -10.39 8.69
CA SER A 307 11.37 -9.61 9.43
C SER A 307 11.96 -8.48 8.58
N GLU A 308 12.35 -7.40 9.23
CA GLU A 308 12.97 -6.24 8.56
C GLU A 308 14.24 -6.61 7.79
N VAL A 309 15.00 -7.59 8.30
CA VAL A 309 16.21 -8.11 7.62
C VAL A 309 15.85 -8.73 6.28
N VAL A 310 14.82 -9.58 6.25
CA VAL A 310 14.37 -10.20 4.99
C VAL A 310 13.85 -9.17 4.00
N LEU A 311 13.18 -8.12 4.47
CA LEU A 311 12.73 -7.03 3.60
C LEU A 311 13.91 -6.26 3.01
N LYS A 312 14.91 -5.91 3.82
CA LYS A 312 16.13 -5.24 3.36
C LYS A 312 16.88 -6.09 2.32
N ASP A 313 16.99 -7.39 2.56
CA ASP A 313 17.60 -8.32 1.61
C ASP A 313 16.83 -8.37 0.29
N ARG A 314 15.49 -8.47 0.32
CA ARG A 314 14.66 -8.45 -0.89
C ARG A 314 14.80 -7.15 -1.68
N ILE A 315 14.80 -6.01 -1.00
CA ILE A 315 15.00 -4.70 -1.63
C ILE A 315 16.40 -4.64 -2.27
N HIS A 316 17.44 -5.03 -1.55
CA HIS A 316 18.80 -5.03 -2.04
C HIS A 316 18.96 -5.97 -3.25
N MET A 317 18.40 -7.19 -3.19
CA MET A 317 18.39 -8.11 -4.33
C MET A 317 17.66 -7.52 -5.55
N SER A 318 16.57 -6.80 -5.34
CA SER A 318 15.80 -6.20 -6.44
C SER A 318 16.53 -5.04 -7.12
N GLN A 319 17.32 -4.28 -6.37
CA GLN A 319 18.05 -3.11 -6.86
C GLN A 319 19.41 -3.47 -7.44
N GLU A 320 20.18 -4.31 -6.73
CA GLU A 320 21.57 -4.58 -7.00
C GLU A 320 21.84 -5.98 -7.57
N GLY A 321 20.91 -6.92 -7.33
CA GLY A 321 21.05 -8.32 -7.73
C GLY A 321 21.94 -9.15 -6.80
N MET A 322 22.30 -10.34 -7.26
CA MET A 322 23.17 -11.26 -6.50
C MET A 322 24.35 -11.78 -7.34
N PHE A 323 25.42 -12.09 -6.64
CA PHE A 323 26.68 -12.60 -7.20
C PHE A 323 27.19 -13.75 -6.35
N VAL A 324 27.12 -14.98 -6.87
CA VAL A 324 27.53 -16.19 -6.15
C VAL A 324 28.86 -16.67 -6.71
N VAL A 325 29.82 -16.97 -5.83
CA VAL A 325 31.08 -17.58 -6.20
C VAL A 325 31.18 -18.93 -5.54
N VAL A 326 31.53 -19.96 -6.33
CA VAL A 326 31.63 -21.33 -5.85
C VAL A 326 33.09 -21.80 -5.99
N LEU A 327 33.69 -22.21 -4.87
CA LEU A 327 35.01 -22.77 -4.79
C LEU A 327 34.93 -24.24 -4.39
N THR A 328 35.58 -25.12 -5.11
CA THR A 328 35.78 -26.53 -4.72
C THR A 328 37.23 -26.77 -4.41
N VAL A 329 37.56 -26.98 -3.12
CA VAL A 329 38.93 -27.08 -2.62
C VAL A 329 39.21 -28.46 -2.05
N GLN A 330 40.41 -28.96 -2.23
CA GLN A 330 40.87 -30.18 -1.56
C GLN A 330 41.25 -29.86 -0.12
N ARG A 331 40.60 -30.54 0.82
CA ARG A 331 40.84 -30.36 2.25
C ARG A 331 42.28 -30.69 2.63
N GLY A 332 42.91 -29.81 3.39
CA GLY A 332 44.30 -29.96 3.89
C GLY A 332 45.37 -29.46 2.95
N THR A 333 45.14 -29.35 1.66
CA THR A 333 46.12 -28.82 0.69
C THR A 333 45.72 -27.45 0.12
N GLY A 334 44.43 -27.08 0.24
CA GLY A 334 43.90 -25.85 -0.34
C GLY A 334 43.89 -25.78 -1.87
N ARG A 335 44.21 -26.89 -2.53
CA ARG A 335 44.23 -26.96 -4.00
C ARG A 335 42.81 -26.87 -4.53
N LEU A 336 42.57 -25.95 -5.47
CA LEU A 336 41.33 -25.91 -6.23
C LEU A 336 41.21 -27.16 -7.10
N LEU A 337 40.12 -27.89 -7.00
CA LEU A 337 39.81 -29.06 -7.81
C LEU A 337 39.20 -28.68 -9.16
N THR A 338 38.49 -27.56 -9.18
CA THR A 338 37.87 -26.97 -10.39
C THR A 338 38.15 -25.47 -10.46
N SER A 339 38.04 -24.88 -11.65
CA SER A 339 38.02 -23.41 -11.77
C SER A 339 36.87 -22.83 -10.94
N PRO A 340 37.04 -21.67 -10.25
CA PRO A 340 35.96 -21.01 -9.56
C PRO A 340 34.75 -20.78 -10.48
N ASP A 341 33.57 -21.20 -10.05
CA ASP A 341 32.36 -20.96 -10.78
C ASP A 341 31.68 -19.67 -10.27
N ILE A 342 31.06 -18.90 -11.18
CA ILE A 342 30.48 -17.60 -10.91
C ILE A 342 29.08 -17.58 -11.48
N ILE A 343 28.08 -17.25 -10.61
CA ILE A 343 26.68 -17.10 -10.97
C ILE A 343 26.25 -15.67 -10.65
N SER A 344 25.71 -14.97 -11.63
CA SER A 344 25.12 -13.64 -11.46
C SER A 344 23.64 -13.67 -11.81
N ARG A 345 22.81 -13.00 -11.00
CA ARG A 345 21.39 -12.79 -11.26
C ARG A 345 20.99 -11.36 -10.90
N GLY A 346 20.35 -10.66 -11.83
CA GLY A 346 19.87 -9.30 -11.63
C GLY A 346 20.96 -8.23 -11.49
N PHE A 347 22.25 -8.57 -11.62
CA PHE A 347 23.36 -7.64 -11.47
C PHE A 347 23.99 -7.29 -12.83
N ILE A 348 24.73 -8.21 -13.44
CA ILE A 348 25.39 -8.05 -14.75
C ILE A 348 25.17 -9.28 -15.61
N TYR A 349 25.26 -9.08 -16.93
CA TYR A 349 25.29 -10.17 -17.88
C TYR A 349 26.70 -10.69 -18.01
N LEU A 350 26.94 -11.93 -17.58
CA LEU A 350 28.30 -12.50 -17.44
C LEU A 350 29.07 -12.54 -18.77
N ARG A 351 28.38 -12.73 -19.90
CA ARG A 351 29.03 -12.81 -21.23
C ARG A 351 29.63 -11.47 -21.68
N ASP A 352 29.06 -10.36 -21.24
CA ASP A 352 29.50 -9.02 -21.62
C ASP A 352 30.56 -8.47 -20.65
N SER A 353 30.98 -9.27 -19.65
CA SER A 353 31.85 -8.83 -18.56
C SER A 353 33.03 -9.83 -18.35
N GLU A 354 33.57 -10.40 -19.42
CA GLU A 354 34.61 -11.44 -19.32
C GLU A 354 35.89 -10.97 -18.59
N GLU A 355 36.32 -9.74 -18.80
CA GLU A 355 37.51 -9.19 -18.13
C GLU A 355 37.31 -9.16 -16.60
N LEU A 356 36.16 -8.67 -16.12
CA LEU A 356 35.83 -8.67 -14.72
C LEU A 356 35.75 -10.09 -14.16
N MET A 357 35.14 -11.01 -14.90
CA MET A 357 35.07 -12.43 -14.48
C MET A 357 36.45 -13.07 -14.38
N ASN A 358 37.34 -12.75 -15.29
CA ASN A 358 38.70 -13.26 -15.26
C ASN A 358 39.52 -12.69 -14.10
N MET A 359 39.34 -11.40 -13.79
CA MET A 359 39.96 -10.76 -12.63
C MET A 359 39.50 -11.44 -11.33
N ILE A 360 38.19 -11.65 -11.16
CA ILE A 360 37.62 -12.32 -9.98
C ILE A 360 38.10 -13.77 -9.88
N ARG A 361 38.15 -14.53 -10.99
CA ARG A 361 38.67 -15.89 -10.99
C ARG A 361 40.17 -15.95 -10.60
N GLN A 362 40.99 -15.00 -11.06
CA GLN A 362 42.37 -14.89 -10.66
C GLN A 362 42.54 -14.59 -9.17
N TYR A 363 41.79 -13.62 -8.67
CA TYR A 363 41.72 -13.30 -7.23
C TYR A 363 41.39 -14.55 -6.42
N LEU A 364 40.30 -15.25 -6.78
CA LEU A 364 39.84 -16.45 -6.07
C LEU A 364 40.86 -17.59 -6.08
N LYS A 365 41.59 -17.78 -7.21
CA LYS A 365 42.69 -18.77 -7.29
C LYS A 365 43.83 -18.42 -6.34
N GLN A 366 44.23 -17.15 -6.29
CA GLN A 366 45.29 -16.69 -5.38
C GLN A 366 44.87 -16.79 -3.92
N LYS A 367 43.63 -16.39 -3.61
CA LYS A 367 43.06 -16.47 -2.26
C LYS A 367 42.98 -17.91 -1.79
N ALA A 368 42.51 -18.84 -2.62
CA ALA A 368 42.42 -20.24 -2.28
C ALA A 368 43.80 -20.82 -1.94
N ALA A 369 44.83 -20.56 -2.77
CA ALA A 369 46.17 -21.05 -2.53
C ALA A 369 46.79 -20.56 -1.21
N ARG A 370 46.41 -19.38 -0.74
CA ARG A 370 46.95 -18.79 0.51
C ARG A 370 46.14 -19.19 1.75
N SER A 371 44.80 -19.22 1.66
CA SER A 371 43.93 -19.31 2.82
C SER A 371 43.63 -20.74 3.28
N PHE A 372 43.76 -21.76 2.41
CA PHE A 372 43.43 -23.15 2.76
C PHE A 372 44.65 -24.03 3.11
N SER A 373 45.83 -23.42 3.27
CA SER A 373 47.06 -24.13 3.73
C SER A 373 47.15 -24.03 5.26
N GLY A 374 47.12 -25.16 5.97
CA GLY A 374 47.22 -25.22 7.44
C GLY A 374 45.87 -25.25 8.17
N LYS A 375 45.81 -24.71 9.38
CA LYS A 375 44.54 -24.54 10.13
C LYS A 375 43.87 -23.26 9.68
N TYR A 376 42.64 -23.34 9.28
CA TYR A 376 41.85 -22.18 8.83
C TYR A 376 40.42 -22.26 9.37
N ASP A 377 39.76 -21.09 9.43
CA ASP A 377 38.34 -20.94 9.75
C ASP A 377 37.60 -20.59 8.45
N LEU A 378 36.63 -21.45 8.08
CA LEU A 378 35.83 -21.27 6.87
C LEU A 378 35.01 -20.02 6.87
N ASP A 379 34.47 -19.60 8.02
CA ASP A 379 33.61 -18.45 8.11
C ASP A 379 34.41 -17.15 7.98
N VAL A 380 35.65 -17.13 8.49
CA VAL A 380 36.56 -16.03 8.26
C VAL A 380 36.92 -15.91 6.78
N ILE A 381 37.28 -17.03 6.12
CA ILE A 381 37.60 -17.02 4.68
C ILE A 381 36.38 -16.59 3.84
N LYS A 382 35.19 -17.07 4.13
CA LYS A 382 33.99 -16.65 3.44
C LYS A 382 33.74 -15.13 3.59
N LYS A 383 33.94 -14.61 4.80
CA LYS A 383 33.80 -13.18 5.04
C LYS A 383 34.81 -12.37 4.22
N GLU A 384 36.08 -12.75 4.25
CA GLU A 384 37.13 -12.08 3.49
C GLU A 384 36.84 -12.12 1.97
N ILE A 385 36.43 -13.28 1.44
CA ILE A 385 36.07 -13.41 0.01
C ILE A 385 34.87 -12.52 -0.32
N LYS A 386 33.86 -12.47 0.54
CA LYS A 386 32.70 -11.61 0.36
C LYS A 386 33.11 -10.14 0.29
N ASP A 387 33.88 -9.68 1.27
CA ASP A 387 34.27 -8.29 1.39
C ASP A 387 35.13 -7.83 0.20
N GLU A 388 36.14 -8.61 -0.16
CA GLU A 388 37.03 -8.33 -1.29
C GLU A 388 36.32 -8.36 -2.65
N ILE A 389 35.44 -9.35 -2.90
CA ILE A 389 34.67 -9.40 -4.16
C ILE A 389 33.68 -8.23 -4.20
N THR A 390 33.05 -7.88 -3.10
CA THR A 390 32.17 -6.70 -3.05
C THR A 390 32.94 -5.44 -3.43
N HIS A 391 34.18 -5.30 -2.95
CA HIS A 391 35.05 -4.18 -3.28
C HIS A 391 35.41 -4.16 -4.76
N ILE A 392 35.87 -5.31 -5.32
CA ILE A 392 36.18 -5.43 -6.75
C ILE A 392 34.99 -5.08 -7.62
N LEU A 393 33.81 -5.60 -7.27
CA LEU A 393 32.57 -5.33 -8.02
C LEU A 393 32.18 -3.84 -7.95
N TYR A 394 32.27 -3.22 -6.78
CA TYR A 394 32.02 -1.80 -6.60
C TYR A 394 32.98 -0.93 -7.42
N ASP A 395 34.27 -1.22 -7.38
CA ASP A 395 35.27 -0.43 -8.12
C ASP A 395 35.04 -0.47 -9.63
N GLN A 396 34.61 -1.62 -10.14
CA GLN A 396 34.43 -1.83 -11.59
C GLN A 396 33.03 -1.39 -12.07
N THR A 397 32.01 -1.46 -11.22
CA THR A 397 30.62 -1.27 -11.67
C THR A 397 29.86 -0.18 -10.92
N ARG A 398 30.41 0.32 -9.80
CA ARG A 398 29.74 1.23 -8.86
C ARG A 398 28.43 0.65 -8.26
N ARG A 399 28.32 -0.68 -8.25
CA ARG A 399 27.16 -1.40 -7.69
C ARG A 399 27.61 -2.43 -6.66
N THR A 400 26.73 -2.74 -5.72
CA THR A 400 27.01 -3.61 -4.57
C THR A 400 26.03 -4.78 -4.50
N PRO A 401 26.12 -5.78 -5.39
CA PRO A 401 25.23 -6.94 -5.33
C PRO A 401 25.44 -7.76 -4.05
N ILE A 402 24.46 -8.58 -3.70
CA ILE A 402 24.63 -9.52 -2.59
C ILE A 402 25.64 -10.60 -3.02
N VAL A 403 26.84 -10.58 -2.41
CA VAL A 403 27.88 -11.55 -2.68
C VAL A 403 27.75 -12.75 -1.74
N ILE A 404 27.66 -13.96 -2.33
CA ILE A 404 27.51 -15.23 -1.59
C ILE A 404 28.69 -16.16 -1.95
N PRO A 405 29.70 -16.30 -1.09
CA PRO A 405 30.76 -17.28 -1.28
C PRO A 405 30.31 -18.66 -0.79
N VAL A 406 30.39 -19.64 -1.66
CA VAL A 406 30.16 -21.06 -1.40
C VAL A 406 31.47 -21.81 -1.49
N ILE A 407 31.87 -22.47 -0.42
CA ILE A 407 33.13 -23.23 -0.37
C ILE A 407 32.79 -24.71 -0.11
N ASN A 408 33.11 -25.56 -1.08
CA ASN A 408 32.97 -27.00 -1.00
C ASN A 408 34.32 -27.62 -0.71
N GLU A 409 34.47 -28.27 0.44
CA GLU A 409 35.68 -29.05 0.79
C GLU A 409 35.49 -30.50 0.39
N VAL A 410 36.39 -31.02 -0.45
CA VAL A 410 36.38 -32.40 -0.90
C VAL A 410 37.66 -33.10 -0.43
N GLY A 411 37.50 -34.30 0.13
CA GLY A 411 38.61 -35.14 0.54
C GLY A 411 39.22 -34.79 1.89
N GLY A 412 39.12 -35.70 2.83
CA GLY A 412 39.81 -35.77 4.11
C GLY A 412 39.64 -37.21 4.56
N LEU A 413 40.68 -38.01 4.32
CA LEU A 413 40.75 -39.35 4.92
C LEU A 413 40.63 -39.20 6.44
N LYS A 414 39.51 -39.61 7.00
CA LYS A 414 39.50 -40.03 8.41
C LYS A 414 40.42 -41.23 8.47
N SER A 415 41.57 -41.10 9.10
CA SER A 415 42.35 -42.24 9.54
C SER A 415 41.48 -43.03 10.51
N VAL A 416 40.84 -44.08 10.02
CA VAL A 416 40.25 -45.12 10.87
C VAL A 416 41.44 -45.83 11.50
N LYS A 417 41.65 -45.59 12.80
CA LYS A 417 42.50 -46.48 13.61
C LYS A 417 41.88 -47.87 13.53
N SER A 418 42.64 -48.77 12.98
CA SER A 418 42.36 -50.21 12.98
C SER A 418 42.40 -50.73 14.41
N GLU A 419 41.26 -51.02 14.98
CA GLU A 419 41.13 -51.94 16.10
C GLU A 419 40.32 -53.17 15.66
N GLY A 420 41.03 -54.31 15.69
CA GLY A 420 40.53 -55.65 16.01
C GLY A 420 39.48 -56.27 15.11
N THR A 421 39.93 -57.15 14.25
CA THR A 421 39.10 -58.19 13.65
C THR A 421 38.51 -59.13 14.73
N PRO A 422 37.29 -59.59 14.57
CA PRO A 422 37.01 -61.00 14.62
C PRO A 422 36.29 -61.54 13.39
N THR A 423 36.76 -62.68 13.02
CA THR A 423 36.42 -63.62 11.95
C THR A 423 35.00 -64.20 12.07
N HIS A 424 34.57 -64.71 10.89
CA HIS A 424 33.47 -65.66 10.59
C HIS A 424 32.05 -65.05 10.48
N SER A 425 31.26 -65.38 9.47
CA SER A 425 31.14 -66.62 8.65
C SER A 425 30.30 -66.27 7.39
N ALA A 426 30.59 -67.02 6.34
CA ALA A 426 29.88 -67.00 5.06
C ALA A 426 28.45 -67.57 5.15
N VAL A 427 27.49 -66.94 4.51
CA VAL A 427 26.30 -67.65 4.01
C VAL A 427 25.88 -67.07 2.64
N LYS A 428 25.83 -68.00 1.73
CA LYS A 428 25.37 -68.17 0.37
C LYS A 428 24.32 -67.17 -0.22
N SER A 429 24.55 -66.80 -1.47
CA SER A 429 23.55 -66.36 -2.42
C SER A 429 22.54 -67.42 -2.82
N PRO A 430 21.40 -67.11 -3.28
CA PRO A 430 20.88 -67.68 -4.53
C PRO A 430 20.28 -66.69 -5.53
N ALA A 431 20.70 -66.92 -6.78
CA ALA A 431 19.99 -67.05 -8.05
C ALA A 431 18.94 -66.03 -8.51
N ARG A 432 19.27 -65.51 -9.70
CA ARG A 432 18.47 -65.03 -10.82
C ARG A 432 16.99 -65.42 -10.89
N GLY A 433 16.12 -64.43 -11.12
CA GLY A 433 14.77 -64.63 -11.62
C GLY A 433 14.17 -63.37 -12.29
N LYS A 434 14.12 -63.40 -13.62
CA LYS A 434 13.15 -62.81 -14.57
C LYS A 434 12.54 -61.43 -14.35
N LYS A 435 12.75 -60.53 -15.35
CA LYS A 435 11.84 -59.38 -15.70
C LYS A 435 10.42 -59.87 -15.95
N PRO A 436 9.43 -59.00 -15.65
CA PRO A 436 8.57 -58.47 -16.72
C PRO A 436 8.21 -56.98 -16.61
N THR A 437 8.15 -56.34 -17.80
CA THR A 437 7.14 -55.46 -18.44
C THR A 437 6.49 -54.33 -17.61
N SER A 438 6.73 -53.14 -18.14
CA SER A 438 5.90 -51.91 -18.26
C SER A 438 4.63 -51.82 -17.42
N GLY A 439 4.58 -50.79 -16.56
CA GLY A 439 3.39 -50.26 -15.95
C GLY A 439 3.64 -48.84 -15.47
N GLU A 440 3.02 -47.89 -16.12
CA GLU A 440 2.99 -46.48 -15.69
C GLU A 440 2.41 -46.38 -14.27
N SER A 441 3.19 -45.86 -13.34
CA SER A 441 2.68 -45.48 -12.02
C SER A 441 2.76 -43.97 -11.86
N LYS A 442 1.60 -43.35 -11.89
CA LYS A 442 1.39 -41.95 -11.47
C LYS A 442 1.80 -41.78 -10.00
N MET A 443 2.79 -40.96 -9.78
CA MET A 443 3.23 -40.55 -8.45
C MET A 443 2.24 -39.51 -7.90
N THR A 444 1.38 -39.94 -6.98
CA THR A 444 0.55 -39.05 -6.16
C THR A 444 1.35 -38.54 -4.99
N LEU A 445 1.51 -37.22 -4.89
CA LEU A 445 2.04 -36.55 -3.72
C LEU A 445 1.06 -36.66 -2.53
N PRO A 446 1.55 -36.88 -1.30
CA PRO A 446 0.68 -36.94 -0.13
C PRO A 446 0.16 -35.54 0.21
N THR A 447 -1.15 -35.39 0.24
CA THR A 447 -1.86 -34.22 0.77
C THR A 447 -1.71 -34.17 2.28
N ALA A 448 -1.15 -33.06 2.79
CA ALA A 448 -1.11 -32.75 4.21
C ALA A 448 -2.54 -32.53 4.76
N PRO A 449 -2.84 -32.92 6.01
CA PRO A 449 -4.17 -32.80 6.58
C PRO A 449 -4.52 -31.33 6.83
N ARG A 450 -5.65 -30.87 6.27
CA ARG A 450 -6.26 -29.59 6.60
C ARG A 450 -6.64 -29.55 8.08
N ARG A 451 -5.95 -28.69 8.87
CA ARG A 451 -6.40 -28.33 10.21
C ARG A 451 -7.69 -27.51 10.08
N ARG A 452 -8.81 -28.06 10.56
CA ARG A 452 -10.05 -27.31 10.79
C ARG A 452 -9.82 -26.39 11.99
N PHE A 453 -9.98 -25.09 11.79
CA PHE A 453 -10.11 -24.13 12.87
C PHE A 453 -11.46 -24.34 13.57
N PRO A 454 -11.53 -24.28 14.91
CA PRO A 454 -12.80 -24.35 15.61
C PRO A 454 -13.62 -23.11 15.30
N GLN A 455 -14.85 -23.30 14.82
CA GLN A 455 -15.84 -22.23 14.73
C GLN A 455 -16.14 -21.74 16.15
N ARG A 456 -15.93 -20.44 16.39
CA ARG A 456 -16.44 -19.78 17.60
C ARG A 456 -17.97 -19.83 17.53
N GLN A 457 -18.57 -20.55 18.45
CA GLN A 457 -19.99 -20.43 18.72
C GLN A 457 -20.26 -19.02 19.23
N VAL A 458 -21.12 -18.30 18.51
CA VAL A 458 -21.73 -17.06 18.98
C VAL A 458 -22.81 -17.49 19.95
N PRO A 459 -22.88 -16.94 21.18
CA PRO A 459 -23.98 -17.25 22.09
C PRO A 459 -25.26 -16.62 21.54
N ASP A 460 -26.33 -17.40 21.46
CA ASP A 460 -27.70 -16.93 21.21
C ASP A 460 -28.09 -15.92 22.29
N THR A 461 -28.22 -14.64 21.92
CA THR A 461 -28.85 -13.59 22.72
C THR A 461 -30.21 -13.23 22.15
N GLU A 462 -31.11 -14.19 22.07
CA GLU A 462 -32.56 -13.91 21.98
C GLU A 462 -33.19 -14.25 23.32
N ALA A 463 -33.13 -13.35 24.28
CA ALA A 463 -34.04 -13.36 25.45
C ALA A 463 -33.95 -12.11 26.36
N ASN A 464 -33.47 -10.96 25.90
CA ASN A 464 -33.48 -9.75 26.78
C ASN A 464 -33.89 -8.41 26.14
N ASP A 465 -34.47 -8.43 24.94
CA ASP A 465 -34.77 -7.20 24.20
C ASP A 465 -36.21 -6.67 24.40
N THR A 466 -37.01 -7.34 25.21
CA THR A 466 -38.42 -6.89 25.50
C THR A 466 -38.51 -5.91 26.68
N LYS A 467 -37.49 -5.81 27.54
CA LYS A 467 -37.50 -4.88 28.69
C LYS A 467 -36.78 -3.55 28.45
N ALA A 468 -36.01 -3.40 27.33
CA ALA A 468 -35.33 -2.16 27.01
C ALA A 468 -36.20 -1.19 26.19
N ARG A 469 -37.22 -1.67 25.47
CA ARG A 469 -38.13 -0.83 24.67
C ARG A 469 -39.20 -0.11 25.45
N GLU A 470 -39.50 -0.52 26.67
CA GLU A 470 -40.49 0.16 27.52
C GLU A 470 -39.92 1.34 28.33
N ARG A 471 -38.63 1.58 28.35
CA ARG A 471 -38.01 2.69 29.10
C ARG A 471 -37.62 3.92 28.26
N GLN A 472 -37.79 3.88 26.94
CA GLN A 472 -37.49 5.03 26.06
C GLN A 472 -38.69 5.89 25.68
N ASN A 473 -39.90 5.52 26.07
CA ASN A 473 -41.12 6.29 25.75
C ASN A 473 -41.67 7.17 26.90
N ALA A 474 -40.86 7.47 27.91
CA ALA A 474 -41.27 8.34 29.01
C ALA A 474 -40.23 9.40 29.31
N ARG A 475 -40.14 10.44 28.48
CA ARG A 475 -39.73 11.80 28.88
C ARG A 475 -40.32 12.81 27.90
N PRO A 476 -41.22 13.72 28.35
CA PRO A 476 -41.58 14.91 27.62
C PRO A 476 -40.56 16.04 27.86
N TYR A 477 -40.37 16.86 26.81
CA TYR A 477 -39.67 18.14 26.69
C TYR A 477 -38.14 18.08 26.56
#